data_7b3da805a490b9ee516f23bc6c57d7a0
#
_entry.id   7b3da805a490b9ee516f23bc6c57d7a0
#
_cell.length_a   1.000
_cell.length_b   1.000
_cell.length_c   1.000
_cell.angle_alpha   90.00
_cell.angle_beta   90.00
_cell.angle_gamma   90.00
#
_symmetry.space_group_name_H-M   'P 1'
#
loop_
_entity.id
_entity.type
_entity.pdbx_description
1 polymer ?
#
loop_
_entity_poly.entity_id
_entity_poly.type
_entity_poly.pdbx_seq_one_letter_code
_entity_poly.pdbx_strand_id
1 'polypeptide(L)'
;MNWLEKGPVKVAILDLYEGKANQGMRCIRTILHDWAGSNDLELQVTEYDVRLRNELPDTSYDIYISSGGPGDPLISRFDDWDIAWGRWLDKMTRWNQNPSTTRKKYIFFICHSFQLACRYFNAGLVCKRKSTAFGVFPIHMLEAGKDEPV
;
A
#
# COMPACT_ATOMS: atom_id res chain seq x y z
N MET A 1 16.12 8.97 12.90
CA MET A 1 16.52 7.54 12.82
C MET A 1 17.53 7.43 11.70
N ASN A 2 18.76 6.98 11.98
CA ASN A 2 19.81 6.93 10.96
C ASN A 2 19.64 5.63 10.13
N TRP A 3 19.10 5.75 8.91
CA TRP A 3 18.86 4.61 8.00
C TRP A 3 20.17 3.97 7.50
N LEU A 4 21.26 4.75 7.50
CA LEU A 4 22.57 4.34 6.98
C LEU A 4 23.28 3.24 7.82
N GLU A 5 22.83 2.99 9.03
CA GLU A 5 23.44 1.98 9.93
C GLU A 5 22.74 0.60 9.88
N LYS A 6 21.71 0.42 9.01
CA LYS A 6 20.77 -0.70 9.12
C LYS A 6 20.87 -1.79 8.05
N GLY A 7 21.72 -1.65 7.07
CA GLY A 7 21.65 -2.48 5.87
C GLY A 7 20.47 -2.07 4.97
N PRO A 8 20.11 -2.87 3.95
CA PRO A 8 19.13 -2.49 2.93
C PRO A 8 17.74 -2.23 3.54
N VAL A 9 17.06 -1.19 3.04
CA VAL A 9 15.64 -0.93 3.34
C VAL A 9 14.79 -1.94 2.60
N LYS A 10 14.00 -2.72 3.33
CA LYS A 10 13.15 -3.77 2.76
C LYS A 10 11.78 -3.23 2.40
N VAL A 11 11.42 -3.32 1.13
CA VAL A 11 10.14 -2.84 0.60
C VAL A 11 9.34 -4.01 0.04
N ALA A 12 8.09 -4.16 0.49
CA ALA A 12 7.14 -5.09 -0.09
C ALA A 12 6.14 -4.32 -0.97
N ILE A 13 6.01 -4.72 -2.24
CA ILE A 13 4.97 -4.20 -3.13
C ILE A 13 3.89 -5.27 -3.28
N LEU A 14 2.66 -4.93 -2.90
CA LEU A 14 1.48 -5.77 -3.09
C LEU A 14 0.85 -5.38 -4.44
N ASP A 15 1.02 -6.24 -5.44
CA ASP A 15 0.47 -6.03 -6.79
C ASP A 15 -0.98 -6.50 -6.88
N LEU A 16 -1.89 -5.55 -7.14
CA LEU A 16 -3.32 -5.80 -7.35
C LEU A 16 -3.74 -5.72 -8.84
N TYR A 17 -2.81 -5.72 -9.78
CA TYR A 17 -3.10 -5.56 -11.22
C TYR A 17 -3.37 -6.86 -11.98
N GLU A 18 -3.55 -7.99 -11.31
CA GLU A 18 -3.87 -9.29 -11.93
C GLU A 18 -2.84 -9.74 -12.99
N GLY A 19 -1.56 -9.56 -12.71
CA GLY A 19 -0.46 -9.93 -13.61
C GLY A 19 -0.40 -9.11 -14.91
N LYS A 20 -1.23 -8.08 -15.05
CA LYS A 20 -1.24 -7.22 -16.24
C LYS A 20 -0.15 -6.16 -16.15
N ALA A 21 0.68 -6.09 -17.19
CA ALA A 21 1.65 -5.00 -17.30
C ALA A 21 0.94 -3.64 -17.30
N ASN A 22 1.39 -2.74 -16.42
CA ASN A 22 0.76 -1.44 -16.24
C ASN A 22 1.76 -0.36 -15.86
N GLN A 23 1.39 0.88 -16.08
CA GLN A 23 2.24 2.03 -15.78
C GLN A 23 2.37 2.27 -14.27
N GLY A 24 1.36 1.90 -13.48
CA GLY A 24 1.37 2.09 -12.02
C GLY A 24 2.53 1.34 -11.36
N MET A 25 2.67 0.05 -11.63
CA MET A 25 3.77 -0.76 -11.12
C MET A 25 5.13 -0.26 -11.62
N ARG A 26 5.21 0.14 -12.90
CA ARG A 26 6.44 0.74 -13.44
C ARG A 26 6.81 2.01 -12.68
N CYS A 27 5.87 2.92 -12.46
CA CYS A 27 6.11 4.16 -11.73
C CYS A 27 6.55 3.91 -10.28
N ILE A 28 5.93 2.94 -9.58
CA ILE A 28 6.33 2.57 -8.21
C ILE A 28 7.81 2.15 -8.19
N ARG A 29 8.22 1.25 -9.10
CA ARG A 29 9.61 0.80 -9.19
C ARG A 29 10.57 1.94 -9.49
N THR A 30 10.22 2.82 -10.45
CA THR A 30 11.05 3.98 -10.82
C THR A 30 11.21 4.93 -9.64
N ILE A 31 10.13 5.29 -8.95
CA ILE A 31 10.16 6.20 -7.79
C ILE A 31 11.03 5.62 -6.67
N LEU A 32 10.89 4.33 -6.36
CA LEU A 32 11.70 3.67 -5.35
C LEU A 32 13.19 3.68 -5.71
N HIS A 33 13.53 3.37 -6.96
CA HIS A 33 14.89 3.37 -7.45
C HIS A 33 15.52 4.77 -7.40
N ASP A 34 14.81 5.78 -7.90
CA ASP A 34 15.29 7.16 -7.94
C ASP A 34 15.45 7.75 -6.54
N TRP A 35 14.50 7.43 -5.64
CA TRP A 35 14.56 7.84 -4.24
C TRP A 35 15.77 7.21 -3.53
N ALA A 36 16.01 5.92 -3.73
CA ALA A 36 17.14 5.23 -3.14
C ALA A 36 18.48 5.80 -3.64
N GLY A 37 18.61 6.00 -4.96
CA GLY A 37 19.80 6.58 -5.55
C GLY A 37 20.07 8.01 -5.06
N SER A 38 19.01 8.81 -4.87
CA SER A 38 19.15 10.19 -4.38
C SER A 38 19.53 10.28 -2.90
N ASN A 39 19.32 9.21 -2.13
CA ASN A 39 19.59 9.17 -0.68
C ASN A 39 20.75 8.21 -0.31
N ASP A 40 21.46 7.67 -1.29
CA ASP A 40 22.52 6.68 -1.11
C ASP A 40 22.09 5.49 -0.24
N LEU A 41 20.88 4.96 -0.55
CA LEU A 41 20.28 3.85 0.18
C LEU A 41 20.24 2.59 -0.69
N GLU A 42 20.54 1.45 -0.08
CA GLU A 42 20.30 0.14 -0.69
C GLU A 42 18.85 -0.30 -0.42
N LEU A 43 18.13 -0.71 -1.49
CA LEU A 43 16.78 -1.26 -1.38
C LEU A 43 16.75 -2.75 -1.69
N GLN A 44 16.00 -3.48 -0.88
CA GLN A 44 15.56 -4.84 -1.20
C GLN A 44 14.05 -4.82 -1.46
N VAL A 45 13.67 -4.86 -2.73
CA VAL A 45 12.27 -4.82 -3.15
C VAL A 45 11.77 -6.22 -3.49
N THR A 46 10.62 -6.60 -2.92
CA THR A 46 9.92 -7.85 -3.24
C THR A 46 8.49 -7.54 -3.66
N GLU A 47 8.03 -8.14 -4.73
CA GLU A 47 6.66 -7.99 -5.25
C GLU A 47 5.84 -9.25 -4.94
N TYR A 48 4.58 -9.03 -4.55
CA TYR A 48 3.63 -10.07 -4.17
C TYR A 48 2.41 -10.00 -5.09
N ASP A 49 2.11 -11.07 -5.79
CA ASP A 49 0.89 -11.18 -6.60
C ASP A 49 -0.30 -11.53 -5.70
N VAL A 50 -1.01 -10.50 -5.28
CA VAL A 50 -2.10 -10.63 -4.30
C VAL A 50 -3.32 -11.30 -4.93
N ARG A 51 -3.67 -10.92 -6.18
CA ARG A 51 -4.98 -11.30 -6.75
C ARG A 51 -4.98 -12.66 -7.41
N LEU A 52 -3.90 -13.05 -8.07
CA LEU A 52 -3.84 -14.34 -8.76
C LEU A 52 -3.26 -15.46 -7.90
N ARG A 53 -2.37 -15.11 -6.95
CA ARG A 53 -1.63 -16.09 -6.16
C ARG A 53 -1.93 -16.03 -4.67
N ASN A 54 -2.71 -15.07 -4.20
CA ASN A 54 -2.92 -14.80 -2.78
C ASN A 54 -1.62 -14.62 -1.99
N GLU A 55 -0.57 -14.11 -2.65
CA GLU A 55 0.72 -13.86 -2.02
C GLU A 55 0.66 -12.58 -1.19
N LEU A 56 1.04 -12.68 0.07
CA LEU A 56 1.04 -11.56 1.00
C LEU A 56 2.33 -11.55 1.82
N PRO A 57 2.95 -10.37 2.03
CA PRO A 57 4.19 -10.26 2.80
C PRO A 57 3.95 -10.52 4.29
N ASP A 58 5.01 -10.95 4.95
CA ASP A 58 5.06 -11.00 6.41
C ASP A 58 5.41 -9.64 7.02
N THR A 59 5.76 -9.62 8.31
CA THR A 59 6.12 -8.39 9.05
C THR A 59 7.60 -8.05 8.99
N SER A 60 8.39 -8.64 8.10
CA SER A 60 9.84 -8.44 8.02
C SER A 60 10.26 -7.19 7.23
N TYR A 61 9.36 -6.58 6.48
CA TYR A 61 9.61 -5.41 5.66
C TYR A 61 9.51 -4.11 6.47
N ASP A 62 10.20 -3.08 6.00
CA ASP A 62 10.17 -1.74 6.59
C ASP A 62 9.02 -0.92 6.02
N ILE A 63 8.79 -1.01 4.70
CA ILE A 63 7.78 -0.27 3.95
C ILE A 63 6.92 -1.26 3.16
N TYR A 64 5.64 -0.98 3.10
CA TYR A 64 4.66 -1.71 2.29
C TYR A 64 3.97 -0.74 1.34
N ILE A 65 3.88 -1.09 0.07
CA ILE A 65 3.15 -0.32 -0.94
C ILE A 65 2.09 -1.22 -1.53
N SER A 66 0.83 -0.94 -1.27
CA SER A 66 -0.29 -1.65 -1.88
C SER A 66 -0.76 -0.89 -3.10
N SER A 67 -0.61 -1.50 -4.27
CA SER A 67 -0.81 -0.85 -5.56
C SER A 67 -2.28 -0.55 -5.87
N GLY A 68 -2.50 0.22 -6.91
CA GLY A 68 -3.79 0.27 -7.59
C GLY A 68 -4.14 -1.06 -8.25
N GLY A 69 -5.28 -1.10 -8.90
CA GLY A 69 -5.72 -2.30 -9.62
C GLY A 69 -7.08 -2.08 -10.28
N PRO A 70 -7.48 -2.97 -11.19
CA PRO A 70 -8.82 -2.95 -11.78
C PRO A 70 -9.87 -3.44 -10.79
N GLY A 71 -11.14 -3.20 -11.12
CA GLY A 71 -12.28 -3.77 -10.40
C GLY A 71 -13.04 -2.77 -9.54
N ASP A 72 -14.04 -3.29 -8.85
CA ASP A 72 -14.95 -2.54 -7.99
C ASP A 72 -14.73 -3.00 -6.53
N PRO A 73 -14.32 -2.09 -5.62
CA PRO A 73 -14.03 -2.43 -4.23
C PRO A 73 -15.26 -2.91 -3.43
N LEU A 74 -16.46 -2.69 -3.95
CA LEU A 74 -17.69 -3.15 -3.29
C LEU A 74 -18.04 -4.60 -3.67
N ILE A 75 -17.63 -5.03 -4.87
CA ILE A 75 -17.90 -6.38 -5.39
C ILE A 75 -16.85 -7.35 -4.87
N SER A 76 -15.58 -6.97 -4.87
CA SER A 76 -14.46 -7.84 -4.52
C SER A 76 -14.44 -8.31 -3.06
N ARG A 77 -15.26 -7.74 -2.19
CA ARG A 77 -15.30 -8.07 -0.75
C ARG A 77 -15.54 -9.54 -0.42
N PHE A 78 -15.99 -10.33 -1.39
CA PHE A 78 -16.22 -11.77 -1.25
C PHE A 78 -15.14 -12.61 -1.94
N ASP A 79 -14.21 -12.00 -2.63
CA ASP A 79 -13.13 -12.69 -3.31
C ASP A 79 -12.08 -13.14 -2.28
N ASP A 80 -11.52 -14.32 -2.48
CA ASP A 80 -10.53 -14.91 -1.57
C ASP A 80 -9.32 -14.01 -1.34
N TRP A 81 -8.83 -13.37 -2.39
CA TRP A 81 -7.70 -12.44 -2.31
C TRP A 81 -8.01 -11.20 -1.48
N ASP A 82 -9.23 -10.65 -1.57
CA ASP A 82 -9.66 -9.46 -0.80
C ASP A 82 -9.81 -9.82 0.70
N ILE A 83 -10.39 -10.99 0.97
CA ILE A 83 -10.48 -11.53 2.33
C ILE A 83 -9.07 -11.77 2.92
N ALA A 84 -8.16 -12.36 2.14
CA ALA A 84 -6.79 -12.61 2.56
C ALA A 84 -6.03 -11.28 2.81
N TRP A 85 -6.19 -10.31 1.92
CA TRP A 85 -5.62 -8.96 2.07
C TRP A 85 -6.15 -8.26 3.32
N GLY A 86 -7.44 -8.37 3.62
CA GLY A 86 -8.03 -7.84 4.84
C GLY A 86 -7.44 -8.48 6.11
N ARG A 87 -7.28 -9.80 6.14
CA ARG A 87 -6.62 -10.51 7.24
C ARG A 87 -5.17 -10.10 7.43
N TRP A 88 -4.47 -9.87 6.33
CA TRP A 88 -3.12 -9.32 6.35
C TRP A 88 -3.10 -7.92 6.97
N LEU A 89 -4.04 -7.08 6.61
CA LEU A 89 -4.15 -5.72 7.15
C LEU A 89 -4.46 -5.73 8.67
N ASP A 90 -5.29 -6.68 9.14
CA ASP A 90 -5.48 -6.95 10.58
C ASP A 90 -4.15 -7.27 11.27
N LYS A 91 -3.36 -8.13 10.69
CA LYS A 91 -2.05 -8.51 11.24
C LYS A 91 -1.13 -7.29 11.37
N MET A 92 -1.08 -6.42 10.36
CA MET A 92 -0.29 -5.18 10.40
C MET A 92 -0.80 -4.20 11.45
N THR A 93 -2.12 -4.06 11.57
CA THR A 93 -2.76 -3.21 12.57
C THR A 93 -2.43 -3.68 13.99
N ARG A 94 -2.58 -4.98 14.27
CA ARG A 94 -2.21 -5.57 15.56
C ARG A 94 -0.73 -5.42 15.88
N TRP A 95 0.14 -5.57 14.87
CA TRP A 95 1.57 -5.30 15.04
C TRP A 95 1.80 -3.86 15.50
N ASN A 96 1.18 -2.89 14.83
CA ASN A 96 1.34 -1.48 15.15
C ASN A 96 0.70 -1.09 16.49
N GLN A 97 -0.34 -1.77 16.92
CA GLN A 97 -1.00 -1.54 18.21
C GLN A 97 -0.26 -2.18 19.39
N ASN A 98 0.62 -3.14 19.14
CA ASN A 98 1.35 -3.81 20.22
C ASN A 98 2.35 -2.82 20.87
N PRO A 99 2.20 -2.51 22.18
CA PRO A 99 3.06 -1.56 22.86
C PRO A 99 4.53 -2.03 22.97
N SER A 100 4.77 -3.35 22.86
CA SER A 100 6.13 -3.90 22.84
C SER A 100 6.82 -3.74 21.49
N THR A 101 6.11 -3.30 20.45
CA THR A 101 6.68 -3.11 19.12
C THR A 101 7.38 -1.78 19.02
N THR A 102 8.71 -1.82 18.88
CA THR A 102 9.56 -0.62 18.74
C THR A 102 9.57 -0.07 17.31
N ARG A 103 9.21 -0.89 16.31
CA ARG A 103 9.23 -0.53 14.89
C ARG A 103 7.83 -0.69 14.29
N LYS A 104 7.18 0.43 14.04
CA LYS A 104 5.88 0.47 13.34
C LYS A 104 6.07 0.10 11.87
N LYS A 105 5.02 -0.41 11.25
CA LYS A 105 4.93 -0.75 9.83
C LYS A 105 4.11 0.31 9.12
N TYR A 106 4.66 0.85 8.07
CA TYR A 106 4.01 1.88 7.26
C TYR A 106 3.50 1.25 5.97
N ILE A 107 2.27 1.56 5.62
CA ILE A 107 1.61 1.02 4.42
C ILE A 107 1.10 2.19 3.61
N PHE A 108 1.56 2.30 2.36
CA PHE A 108 1.07 3.28 1.41
C PHE A 108 0.05 2.63 0.48
N PHE A 109 -1.18 3.11 0.51
CA PHE A 109 -2.28 2.61 -0.30
C PHE A 109 -2.50 3.48 -1.53
N ILE A 110 -2.55 2.89 -2.72
CA ILE A 110 -2.72 3.60 -3.98
C ILE A 110 -4.05 3.23 -4.65
N CYS A 111 -4.88 4.22 -4.97
CA CYS A 111 -6.09 4.08 -5.78
C CYS A 111 -7.02 2.96 -5.28
N HIS A 112 -7.04 1.79 -5.92
CA HIS A 112 -7.92 0.68 -5.56
C HIS A 112 -7.67 0.18 -4.13
N SER A 113 -6.41 -0.02 -3.74
CA SER A 113 -6.10 -0.45 -2.38
C SER A 113 -6.45 0.60 -1.31
N PHE A 114 -6.40 1.89 -1.64
CA PHE A 114 -6.90 2.94 -0.76
C PHE A 114 -8.42 2.81 -0.54
N GLN A 115 -9.18 2.52 -1.60
CA GLN A 115 -10.63 2.29 -1.49
C GLN A 115 -10.94 1.04 -0.65
N LEU A 116 -10.16 -0.03 -0.82
CA LEU A 116 -10.27 -1.24 0.03
C LEU A 116 -9.98 -0.92 1.49
N ALA A 117 -8.92 -0.16 1.78
CA ALA A 117 -8.56 0.26 3.13
C ALA A 117 -9.65 1.14 3.77
N CYS A 118 -10.20 2.11 3.03
CA CYS A 118 -11.33 2.92 3.50
C CYS A 118 -12.54 2.05 3.88
N ARG A 119 -12.88 1.06 3.04
CA ARG A 119 -13.95 0.10 3.34
C ARG A 119 -13.64 -0.73 4.58
N TYR A 120 -12.43 -1.25 4.67
CA TYR A 120 -11.98 -2.12 5.74
C TYR A 120 -11.99 -1.42 7.10
N PHE A 121 -11.40 -0.24 7.18
CA PHE A 121 -11.35 0.56 8.41
C PHE A 121 -12.62 1.37 8.69
N ASN A 122 -13.61 1.29 7.80
CA ASN A 122 -14.81 2.15 7.86
C ASN A 122 -14.45 3.65 7.96
N ALA A 123 -13.39 4.05 7.24
CA ALA A 123 -12.85 5.40 7.25
C ALA A 123 -13.61 6.35 6.31
N GLY A 124 -14.84 6.03 5.98
CA GLY A 124 -15.73 6.79 5.11
C GLY A 124 -16.61 5.89 4.27
N LEU A 125 -17.58 6.47 3.59
CA LEU A 125 -18.49 5.75 2.69
C LEU A 125 -17.82 5.50 1.33
N VAL A 126 -17.47 4.26 1.07
CA VAL A 126 -17.05 3.84 -0.28
C VAL A 126 -18.30 3.56 -1.12
N CYS A 127 -18.52 4.37 -2.14
CA CYS A 127 -19.69 4.26 -2.99
C CYS A 127 -19.34 4.52 -4.47
N LYS A 128 -20.22 4.02 -5.36
CA LYS A 128 -20.08 4.26 -6.80
C LYS A 128 -20.30 5.73 -7.12
N ARG A 129 -19.41 6.32 -7.91
CA ARG A 129 -19.58 7.70 -8.41
C ARG A 129 -20.66 7.76 -9.47
N LYS A 130 -21.31 8.92 -9.62
CA LYS A 130 -22.28 9.17 -10.69
C LYS A 130 -21.63 9.21 -12.07
N SER A 131 -20.37 9.64 -12.14
CA SER A 131 -19.58 9.69 -13.38
C SER A 131 -18.14 9.30 -13.11
N THR A 132 -17.48 8.70 -14.10
CA THR A 132 -16.04 8.40 -14.03
C THR A 132 -15.25 9.70 -13.94
N ALA A 133 -14.31 9.76 -13.00
CA ALA A 133 -13.30 10.81 -12.95
C ALA A 133 -11.92 10.16 -13.14
N PHE A 134 -11.28 10.52 -14.23
CA PHE A 134 -9.94 10.09 -14.59
C PHE A 134 -9.10 11.31 -14.95
N GLY A 135 -7.94 11.46 -14.33
CA GLY A 135 -7.07 12.61 -14.57
C GLY A 135 -6.27 13.01 -13.33
N VAL A 136 -5.59 14.14 -13.45
CA VAL A 136 -4.88 14.80 -12.35
C VAL A 136 -5.80 15.87 -11.77
N PHE A 137 -6.06 15.78 -10.47
CA PHE A 137 -6.96 16.69 -9.77
C PHE A 137 -6.23 17.37 -8.62
N PRO A 138 -6.61 18.61 -8.27
CA PRO A 138 -6.10 19.25 -7.06
C PRO A 138 -6.45 18.43 -5.82
N ILE A 139 -5.48 18.27 -4.92
CA ILE A 139 -5.70 17.69 -3.60
C ILE A 139 -5.71 18.84 -2.58
N HIS A 140 -6.79 18.96 -1.83
CA HIS A 140 -6.89 19.91 -0.74
C HIS A 140 -6.55 19.20 0.57
N MET A 141 -5.43 19.59 1.16
CA MET A 141 -5.01 19.06 2.46
C MET A 141 -5.84 19.71 3.55
N LEU A 142 -6.50 18.92 4.37
CA LEU A 142 -7.19 19.39 5.57
C LEU A 142 -6.18 19.68 6.69
N GLU A 143 -6.58 20.48 7.69
CA GLU A 143 -5.69 20.81 8.83
C GLU A 143 -5.17 19.52 9.51
N ALA A 144 -6.07 18.54 9.75
CA ALA A 144 -5.67 17.25 10.33
C ALA A 144 -4.66 16.45 9.48
N GLY A 145 -4.62 16.70 8.16
CA GLY A 145 -3.66 16.04 7.28
C GLY A 145 -2.27 16.67 7.28
N LYS A 146 -2.12 17.86 7.85
CA LYS A 146 -0.82 18.55 7.94
C LYS A 146 0.10 17.94 9.01
N ASP A 147 -0.50 17.26 9.98
CA ASP A 147 0.23 16.61 11.09
C ASP A 147 0.61 15.17 10.75
N GLU A 148 0.18 14.65 9.57
CA GLU A 148 0.54 13.30 9.12
C GLU A 148 2.00 13.27 8.67
N PRO A 149 2.82 12.39 9.24
CA PRO A 149 4.21 12.24 8.83
C PRO A 149 4.27 11.48 7.49
N VAL A 150 4.40 12.21 6.39
CA VAL A 150 4.60 11.65 5.03
C VAL A 150 6.07 11.81 4.64
#